data_25ee571d24ace98c8346a8d7c3293603
#
_entry.id   25ee571d24ace98c8346a8d7c3293603
#
_cell.length_a   1.000
_cell.length_b   1.000
_cell.length_c   1.000
_cell.angle_alpha   90.00
_cell.angle_beta   90.00
_cell.angle_gamma   90.00
#
_symmetry.space_group_name_H-M   'P 1'
#
loop_
_entity.id
_entity.type
_entity.pdbx_description
1 polymer ?
#
loop_
_entity_poly.entity_id
_entity_poly.type
_entity_poly.pdbx_seq_one_letter_code
_entity_poly.pdbx_strand_id
1 'polypeptide(L)'
;MTSPFRLIVFDLDGTLVDSRRDIADAANALLVSCGAAPMSEERIGHMVGDGAATLVARALEASGIPRPPDALARYLAMYDERLLNHTRPYDGMPKVLDTLGRRAALAVLTNKPIASTRRILDGLDLARYFPADAVVGGDGPFPRKPDPAALRHLVASATATARSTLMVGDSAIDWRTARAAGTQVCLARYGFGFGSVPLHELASDDRVIAAPAELLEL
;
A
#
# COMPACT_ATOMS: atom_id res chain seq x y z
N MET A 1 -4.43 27.96 4.99
CA MET A 1 -3.43 27.85 3.93
C MET A 1 -3.96 26.90 2.88
N THR A 2 -3.86 27.21 1.61
CA THR A 2 -4.23 26.29 0.52
C THR A 2 -3.13 25.25 0.37
N SER A 3 -3.49 23.96 0.36
CA SER A 3 -2.52 22.89 0.08
C SER A 3 -1.88 23.09 -1.29
N PRO A 4 -0.57 22.86 -1.46
CA PRO A 4 0.07 22.88 -2.76
C PRO A 4 -0.39 21.71 -3.65
N PHE A 5 -1.05 20.70 -3.06
CA PHE A 5 -1.51 19.51 -3.75
C PHE A 5 -2.99 19.60 -4.11
N ARG A 6 -3.32 19.20 -5.34
CA ARG A 6 -4.70 19.01 -5.82
C ARG A 6 -5.14 17.56 -5.72
N LEU A 7 -4.18 16.62 -5.74
CA LEU A 7 -4.40 15.19 -5.58
C LEU A 7 -3.36 14.61 -4.61
N ILE A 8 -3.83 13.78 -3.67
CA ILE A 8 -2.97 12.97 -2.80
C ILE A 8 -3.37 11.52 -3.01
N VAL A 9 -2.41 10.71 -3.44
CA VAL A 9 -2.58 9.28 -3.72
C VAL A 9 -1.87 8.49 -2.64
N PHE A 10 -2.58 7.62 -1.97
CA PHE A 10 -2.05 6.80 -0.88
C PHE A 10 -1.85 5.35 -1.34
N ASP A 11 -0.76 4.73 -0.92
CA ASP A 11 -0.74 3.28 -0.81
C ASP A 11 -1.61 2.83 0.37
N LEU A 12 -1.92 1.54 0.44
CA LEU A 12 -2.78 0.97 1.47
C LEU A 12 -1.96 0.36 2.61
N ASP A 13 -1.30 -0.78 2.32
CA ASP A 13 -0.59 -1.60 3.30
C ASP A 13 0.71 -0.93 3.74
N GLY A 14 0.88 -0.60 5.02
CA GLY A 14 2.04 0.13 5.53
C GLY A 14 1.92 1.66 5.42
N THR A 15 0.86 2.16 4.79
CA THR A 15 0.66 3.61 4.60
C THR A 15 -0.63 4.10 5.25
N LEU A 16 -1.80 3.65 4.75
CA LEU A 16 -3.09 3.97 5.37
C LEU A 16 -3.38 3.08 6.57
N VAL A 17 -3.01 1.79 6.47
CA VAL A 17 -3.33 0.77 7.47
C VAL A 17 -2.10 -0.07 7.82
N ASP A 18 -2.01 -0.47 9.09
CA ASP A 18 -1.13 -1.56 9.51
C ASP A 18 -1.88 -2.88 9.34
N SER A 19 -1.58 -3.58 8.27
CA SER A 19 -2.13 -4.88 7.89
C SER A 19 -1.11 -6.01 8.03
N ARG A 20 0.08 -5.71 8.54
CA ARG A 20 1.23 -6.61 8.57
C ARG A 20 0.90 -7.94 9.24
N ARG A 21 0.22 -7.90 10.40
CA ARG A 21 -0.11 -9.11 11.16
C ARG A 21 -1.07 -10.03 10.40
N ASP A 22 -2.14 -9.51 9.83
CA ASP A 22 -3.11 -10.32 9.09
C ASP A 22 -2.50 -10.94 7.82
N ILE A 23 -1.61 -10.19 7.15
CA ILE A 23 -0.82 -10.69 6.01
C ILE A 23 0.10 -11.83 6.48
N ALA A 24 0.80 -11.65 7.59
CA ALA A 24 1.72 -12.65 8.13
C ALA A 24 0.98 -13.93 8.61
N ASP A 25 -0.15 -13.76 9.29
CA ASP A 25 -0.98 -14.88 9.75
C ASP A 25 -1.52 -15.72 8.57
N ALA A 26 -1.94 -15.07 7.48
CA ALA A 26 -2.36 -15.76 6.27
C ALA A 26 -1.21 -16.48 5.55
N ALA A 27 -0.04 -15.84 5.45
CA ALA A 27 1.15 -16.45 4.86
C ALA A 27 1.61 -17.67 5.68
N ASN A 28 1.61 -17.55 7.00
CA ASN A 28 1.95 -18.64 7.89
C ASN A 28 0.94 -19.79 7.84
N ALA A 29 -0.37 -19.48 7.71
CA ALA A 29 -1.38 -20.52 7.50
C ALA A 29 -1.13 -21.31 6.21
N LEU A 30 -0.74 -20.64 5.12
CA LEU A 30 -0.31 -21.30 3.88
C LEU A 30 0.92 -22.16 4.10
N LEU A 31 1.98 -21.61 4.72
CA LEU A 31 3.24 -22.35 4.98
C LEU A 31 2.99 -23.62 5.80
N VAL A 32 2.25 -23.52 6.89
CA VAL A 32 1.87 -24.68 7.73
C VAL A 32 1.07 -25.70 6.93
N SER A 33 0.13 -25.27 6.08
CA SER A 33 -0.65 -26.17 5.23
C SER A 33 0.19 -26.88 4.16
N CYS A 34 1.40 -26.38 3.89
CA CYS A 34 2.40 -27.00 2.99
C CYS A 34 3.47 -27.78 3.79
N GLY A 35 3.35 -27.94 5.11
CA GLY A 35 4.29 -28.66 5.96
C GLY A 35 5.53 -27.87 6.40
N ALA A 36 5.54 -26.56 6.18
CA ALA A 36 6.63 -25.68 6.60
C ALA A 36 6.38 -25.09 8.01
N ALA A 37 7.47 -24.69 8.68
CA ALA A 37 7.37 -23.90 9.90
C ALA A 37 6.93 -22.46 9.61
N PRO A 38 6.20 -21.82 10.54
CA PRO A 38 5.84 -20.41 10.39
C PRO A 38 7.07 -19.50 10.47
N MET A 39 6.99 -18.33 9.84
CA MET A 39 7.99 -17.26 9.90
C MET A 39 7.53 -16.15 10.85
N SER A 40 8.46 -15.31 11.32
CA SER A 40 8.13 -14.11 12.07
C SER A 40 7.34 -13.12 11.22
N GLU A 41 6.50 -12.33 11.87
CA GLU A 41 5.73 -11.25 11.24
C GLU A 41 6.64 -10.25 10.51
N GLU A 42 7.78 -9.90 11.11
CA GLU A 42 8.78 -9.01 10.53
C GLU A 42 9.34 -9.57 9.21
N ARG A 43 9.71 -10.87 9.21
CA ARG A 43 10.25 -11.54 8.02
C ARG A 43 9.23 -11.56 6.87
N ILE A 44 7.96 -11.83 7.16
CA ILE A 44 6.87 -11.76 6.17
C ILE A 44 6.66 -10.30 5.72
N GLY A 45 6.69 -9.34 6.64
CA GLY A 45 6.54 -7.91 6.33
C GLY A 45 7.53 -7.43 5.28
N HIS A 46 8.79 -7.86 5.34
CA HIS A 46 9.81 -7.53 4.33
C HIS A 46 9.55 -8.14 2.94
N MET A 47 8.61 -9.07 2.81
CA MET A 47 8.24 -9.68 1.53
C MET A 47 7.05 -8.98 0.87
N VAL A 48 6.39 -8.06 1.59
CA VAL A 48 5.20 -7.33 1.12
C VAL A 48 5.59 -6.19 0.18
N GLY A 49 4.63 -5.78 -0.68
CA GLY A 49 4.75 -4.60 -1.56
C GLY A 49 4.58 -4.95 -3.05
N ASP A 50 5.13 -6.08 -3.51
CA ASP A 50 5.07 -6.51 -4.92
C ASP A 50 3.79 -7.30 -5.26
N GLY A 51 2.82 -7.34 -4.35
CA GLY A 51 1.54 -8.05 -4.49
C GLY A 51 1.58 -9.51 -3.99
N ALA A 52 0.38 -10.08 -3.81
CA ALA A 52 0.18 -11.38 -3.17
C ALA A 52 0.95 -12.54 -3.83
N ALA A 53 1.02 -12.57 -5.16
CA ALA A 53 1.72 -13.64 -5.89
C ALA A 53 3.23 -13.66 -5.58
N THR A 54 3.86 -12.49 -5.46
CA THR A 54 5.27 -12.35 -5.13
C THR A 54 5.52 -12.69 -3.67
N LEU A 55 4.66 -12.24 -2.75
CA LEU A 55 4.71 -12.61 -1.33
C LEU A 55 4.69 -14.13 -1.16
N VAL A 56 3.72 -14.83 -1.78
CA VAL A 56 3.56 -16.27 -1.72
C VAL A 56 4.80 -16.98 -2.25
N ALA A 57 5.34 -16.53 -3.40
CA ALA A 57 6.54 -17.10 -3.98
C ALA A 57 7.74 -16.98 -3.04
N ARG A 58 7.99 -15.77 -2.50
CA ARG A 58 9.10 -15.50 -1.56
C ARG A 58 8.97 -16.31 -0.26
N ALA A 59 7.77 -16.42 0.29
CA ALA A 59 7.55 -17.16 1.55
C ALA A 59 7.81 -18.67 1.38
N LEU A 60 7.33 -19.28 0.29
CA LEU A 60 7.56 -20.68 -0.02
C LEU A 60 9.05 -20.96 -0.33
N GLU A 61 9.68 -20.11 -1.16
CA GLU A 61 11.10 -20.21 -1.47
C GLU A 61 11.97 -20.13 -0.20
N ALA A 62 11.69 -19.15 0.66
CA ALA A 62 12.41 -18.97 1.93
C ALA A 62 12.19 -20.11 2.94
N SER A 63 11.16 -20.95 2.72
CA SER A 63 10.86 -22.15 3.50
C SER A 63 11.41 -23.42 2.85
N GLY A 64 12.03 -23.34 1.67
CA GLY A 64 12.49 -24.50 0.91
C GLY A 64 11.36 -25.39 0.37
N ILE A 65 10.13 -24.88 0.28
CA ILE A 65 8.96 -25.63 -0.18
C ILE A 65 8.71 -25.34 -1.67
N PRO A 66 8.59 -26.38 -2.51
CA PRO A 66 8.14 -26.20 -3.89
C PRO A 66 6.77 -25.50 -3.92
N ARG A 67 6.61 -24.54 -4.83
CA ARG A 67 5.36 -23.78 -4.94
C ARG A 67 4.24 -24.63 -5.52
N PRO A 68 3.18 -24.97 -4.76
CA PRO A 68 2.01 -25.64 -5.30
C PRO A 68 1.30 -24.77 -6.35
N PRO A 69 0.70 -25.35 -7.38
CA PRO A 69 -0.01 -24.58 -8.42
C PRO A 69 -1.15 -23.68 -7.86
N ASP A 70 -1.79 -24.13 -6.78
CA ASP A 70 -2.91 -23.46 -6.12
C ASP A 70 -2.49 -22.55 -4.94
N ALA A 71 -1.19 -22.41 -4.68
CA ALA A 71 -0.68 -21.67 -3.51
C ALA A 71 -1.24 -20.26 -3.39
N LEU A 72 -1.31 -19.51 -4.50
CA LEU A 72 -1.86 -18.16 -4.51
C LEU A 72 -3.35 -18.14 -4.14
N ALA A 73 -4.14 -19.04 -4.73
CA ALA A 73 -5.57 -19.13 -4.45
C ALA A 73 -5.83 -19.49 -2.99
N ARG A 74 -5.07 -20.45 -2.43
CA ARG A 74 -5.13 -20.81 -1.00
C ARG A 74 -4.76 -19.65 -0.10
N TYR A 75 -3.66 -18.96 -0.41
CA TYR A 75 -3.27 -17.77 0.36
C TYR A 75 -4.37 -16.71 0.37
N LEU A 76 -4.93 -16.39 -0.81
CA LEU A 76 -5.98 -15.36 -0.92
C LEU A 76 -7.23 -15.74 -0.11
N ALA A 77 -7.64 -17.01 -0.13
CA ALA A 77 -8.75 -17.51 0.69
C ALA A 77 -8.44 -17.37 2.19
N MET A 78 -7.24 -17.79 2.63
CA MET A 78 -6.81 -17.67 4.03
C MET A 78 -6.70 -16.22 4.49
N TYR A 79 -6.25 -15.33 3.59
CA TYR A 79 -6.15 -13.90 3.88
C TYR A 79 -7.52 -13.25 3.97
N ASP A 80 -8.44 -13.65 3.10
CA ASP A 80 -9.82 -13.14 3.06
C ASP A 80 -10.59 -13.39 4.37
N GLU A 81 -10.34 -14.52 5.02
CA GLU A 81 -10.90 -14.85 6.34
C GLU A 81 -10.30 -14.01 7.49
N ARG A 82 -9.10 -13.44 7.30
CA ARG A 82 -8.33 -12.72 8.34
C ARG A 82 -8.23 -11.23 8.12
N LEU A 83 -8.77 -10.73 7.03
CA LEU A 83 -8.54 -9.42 6.44
C LEU A 83 -8.62 -8.24 7.43
N LEU A 84 -9.43 -8.36 8.47
CA LEU A 84 -9.72 -7.32 9.46
C LEU A 84 -9.55 -7.80 10.92
N ASN A 85 -8.87 -8.91 11.15
CA ASN A 85 -8.66 -9.39 12.53
C ASN A 85 -7.80 -8.41 13.32
N HIS A 86 -6.71 -7.95 12.73
CA HIS A 86 -5.73 -7.05 13.34
C HIS A 86 -5.48 -5.78 12.52
N THR A 87 -5.86 -5.76 11.24
CA THR A 87 -5.69 -4.59 10.37
C THR A 87 -6.43 -3.38 10.94
N ARG A 88 -5.70 -2.27 11.11
CA ARG A 88 -6.22 -1.01 11.68
C ARG A 88 -5.62 0.17 10.91
N PRO A 89 -6.31 1.31 10.83
CA PRO A 89 -5.69 2.55 10.35
C PRO A 89 -4.52 2.92 11.26
N TYR A 90 -3.46 3.48 10.69
CA TYR A 90 -2.42 4.10 11.52
C TYR A 90 -2.99 5.22 12.38
N ASP A 91 -2.39 5.42 13.56
CA ASP A 91 -2.87 6.39 14.55
C ASP A 91 -3.03 7.79 13.94
N GLY A 92 -4.21 8.37 14.10
CA GLY A 92 -4.56 9.69 13.58
C GLY A 92 -4.90 9.73 12.09
N MET A 93 -4.73 8.65 11.31
CA MET A 93 -4.98 8.64 9.87
C MET A 93 -6.40 9.09 9.48
N PRO A 94 -7.50 8.66 10.13
CA PRO A 94 -8.84 9.14 9.78
C PRO A 94 -8.96 10.68 9.90
N LYS A 95 -8.39 11.29 10.96
CA LYS A 95 -8.38 12.74 11.14
C LYS A 95 -7.57 13.46 10.07
N VAL A 96 -6.45 12.85 9.65
CA VAL A 96 -5.61 13.37 8.55
C VAL A 96 -6.42 13.36 7.26
N LEU A 97 -7.08 12.25 6.92
CA LEU A 97 -7.91 12.13 5.72
C LEU A 97 -9.09 13.12 5.74
N ASP A 98 -9.77 13.31 6.87
CA ASP A 98 -10.80 14.34 7.05
C ASP A 98 -10.29 15.74 6.70
N THR A 99 -9.07 16.07 7.11
CA THR A 99 -8.49 17.39 6.90
C THR A 99 -8.02 17.57 5.47
N LEU A 100 -7.31 16.58 4.93
CA LEU A 100 -6.76 16.62 3.57
C LEU A 100 -7.86 16.59 2.51
N GLY A 101 -8.92 15.78 2.72
CA GLY A 101 -10.04 15.69 1.80
C GLY A 101 -10.84 16.98 1.60
N ARG A 102 -10.68 17.96 2.50
CA ARG A 102 -11.23 19.32 2.33
C ARG A 102 -10.37 20.20 1.44
N ARG A 103 -9.14 19.79 1.14
CA ARG A 103 -8.13 20.63 0.45
C ARG A 103 -7.66 20.04 -0.87
N ALA A 104 -7.79 18.70 -1.04
CA ALA A 104 -7.33 17.96 -2.20
C ALA A 104 -8.24 16.76 -2.47
N ALA A 105 -8.28 16.28 -3.70
CA ALA A 105 -8.83 14.97 -4.01
C ALA A 105 -7.95 13.88 -3.39
N LEU A 106 -8.55 12.80 -2.89
CA LEU A 106 -7.84 11.67 -2.31
C LEU A 106 -8.08 10.42 -3.17
N ALA A 107 -7.03 9.63 -3.34
CA ALA A 107 -7.06 8.38 -4.10
C ALA A 107 -6.23 7.29 -3.42
N VAL A 108 -6.51 6.04 -3.77
CA VAL A 108 -5.72 4.86 -3.34
C VAL A 108 -5.11 4.18 -4.56
N LEU A 109 -3.82 3.87 -4.48
CA LEU A 109 -3.09 3.09 -5.47
C LEU A 109 -2.27 2.01 -4.78
N THR A 110 -2.70 0.76 -4.91
CA THR A 110 -2.06 -0.37 -4.20
C THR A 110 -1.82 -1.56 -5.12
N ASN A 111 -0.81 -2.40 -4.78
CA ASN A 111 -0.57 -3.69 -5.42
C ASN A 111 -1.44 -4.83 -4.85
N LYS A 112 -2.26 -4.52 -3.83
CA LYS A 112 -3.26 -5.44 -3.28
C LYS A 112 -4.45 -5.61 -4.24
N PRO A 113 -5.08 -6.81 -4.33
CA PRO A 113 -6.30 -7.00 -5.13
C PRO A 113 -7.41 -6.02 -4.73
N ILE A 114 -8.15 -5.52 -5.73
CA ILE A 114 -9.18 -4.48 -5.52
C ILE A 114 -10.29 -4.94 -4.57
N ALA A 115 -10.69 -6.20 -4.62
CA ALA A 115 -11.73 -6.74 -3.74
C ALA A 115 -11.32 -6.66 -2.26
N SER A 116 -10.11 -7.12 -1.92
CA SER A 116 -9.56 -7.03 -0.56
C SER A 116 -9.34 -5.58 -0.13
N THR A 117 -8.88 -4.72 -1.06
CA THR A 117 -8.69 -3.28 -0.81
C THR A 117 -10.00 -2.62 -0.39
N ARG A 118 -11.08 -2.82 -1.16
CA ARG A 118 -12.40 -2.25 -0.84
C ARG A 118 -12.95 -2.75 0.49
N ARG A 119 -12.84 -4.05 0.76
CA ARG A 119 -13.28 -4.63 2.04
C ARG A 119 -12.53 -4.05 3.24
N ILE A 120 -11.23 -3.76 3.11
CA ILE A 120 -10.47 -3.08 4.17
C ILE A 120 -10.98 -1.65 4.34
N LEU A 121 -11.11 -0.90 3.25
CA LEU A 121 -11.58 0.49 3.32
C LEU A 121 -12.99 0.59 3.92
N ASP A 122 -13.90 -0.29 3.51
CA ASP A 122 -15.28 -0.35 4.03
C ASP A 122 -15.29 -0.76 5.51
N GLY A 123 -14.61 -1.84 5.86
CA GLY A 123 -14.59 -2.39 7.22
C GLY A 123 -13.92 -1.47 8.26
N LEU A 124 -13.06 -0.54 7.81
CA LEU A 124 -12.39 0.45 8.66
C LEU A 124 -13.00 1.86 8.54
N ASP A 125 -14.14 2.00 7.86
CA ASP A 125 -14.83 3.28 7.62
C ASP A 125 -13.94 4.33 6.91
N LEU A 126 -13.01 3.86 6.07
CA LEU A 126 -12.14 4.70 5.25
C LEU A 126 -12.68 4.94 3.85
N ALA A 127 -13.60 4.11 3.36
CA ALA A 127 -14.15 4.21 1.99
C ALA A 127 -14.78 5.58 1.70
N ARG A 128 -15.33 6.24 2.72
CA ARG A 128 -15.95 7.57 2.60
C ARG A 128 -15.01 8.66 2.11
N TYR A 129 -13.69 8.46 2.22
CA TYR A 129 -12.68 9.42 1.77
C TYR A 129 -12.30 9.27 0.30
N PHE A 130 -12.59 8.13 -0.29
CA PHE A 130 -12.09 7.73 -1.60
C PHE A 130 -13.25 7.39 -2.54
N PRO A 131 -13.56 8.21 -3.56
CA PRO A 131 -14.50 7.83 -4.60
C PRO A 131 -14.13 6.47 -5.21
N ALA A 132 -15.13 5.68 -5.61
CA ALA A 132 -14.91 4.31 -6.07
C ALA A 132 -13.99 4.22 -7.30
N ASP A 133 -14.00 5.23 -8.16
CA ASP A 133 -13.15 5.39 -9.34
C ASP A 133 -11.74 5.92 -9.01
N ALA A 134 -11.54 6.42 -7.79
CA ALA A 134 -10.23 6.84 -7.28
C ALA A 134 -9.49 5.74 -6.49
N VAL A 135 -9.99 4.50 -6.49
CA VAL A 135 -9.34 3.34 -5.84
C VAL A 135 -8.88 2.35 -6.89
N VAL A 136 -7.56 2.19 -7.03
CA VAL A 136 -6.92 1.29 -8.00
C VAL A 136 -6.16 0.19 -7.28
N GLY A 137 -6.56 -1.07 -7.53
CA GLY A 137 -5.91 -2.27 -7.02
C GLY A 137 -4.94 -2.89 -8.01
N GLY A 138 -4.14 -3.85 -7.51
CA GLY A 138 -3.08 -4.51 -8.28
C GLY A 138 -3.53 -5.56 -9.30
N ASP A 139 -4.84 -5.80 -9.43
CA ASP A 139 -5.49 -6.69 -10.39
C ASP A 139 -6.39 -5.92 -11.37
N GLY A 140 -6.28 -4.60 -11.39
CA GLY A 140 -7.04 -3.72 -12.25
C GLY A 140 -6.49 -3.64 -13.69
N PRO A 141 -7.00 -2.69 -14.50
CA PRO A 141 -6.66 -2.59 -15.92
C PRO A 141 -5.24 -2.05 -16.18
N PHE A 142 -4.53 -1.64 -15.14
CA PHE A 142 -3.18 -1.09 -15.24
C PHE A 142 -2.14 -2.11 -14.72
N PRO A 143 -0.89 -2.04 -15.21
CA PRO A 143 0.21 -2.73 -14.57
C PRO A 143 0.37 -2.30 -13.11
N ARG A 144 0.90 -3.21 -12.29
CA ARG A 144 1.19 -2.94 -10.86
C ARG A 144 2.28 -1.89 -10.71
N LYS A 145 2.28 -1.20 -9.56
CA LYS A 145 3.44 -0.42 -9.12
C LYS A 145 4.70 -1.32 -9.18
N PRO A 146 5.86 -0.85 -9.67
CA PRO A 146 6.21 0.56 -9.89
C PRO A 146 5.87 1.14 -11.27
N ASP A 147 5.06 0.46 -12.10
CA ASP A 147 4.61 1.07 -13.36
C ASP A 147 3.78 2.32 -13.09
N PRO A 148 4.06 3.46 -13.77
CA PRO A 148 3.39 4.74 -13.49
C PRO A 148 1.99 4.87 -14.10
N ALA A 149 1.53 3.93 -14.92
CA ALA A 149 0.30 4.08 -15.70
C ALA A 149 -0.93 4.35 -14.81
N ALA A 150 -1.10 3.59 -13.73
CA ALA A 150 -2.20 3.77 -12.80
C ALA A 150 -2.15 5.14 -12.10
N LEU A 151 -0.96 5.59 -11.66
CA LEU A 151 -0.78 6.90 -11.02
C LEU A 151 -1.10 8.03 -12.02
N ARG A 152 -0.61 7.93 -13.26
CA ARG A 152 -0.91 8.90 -14.32
C ARG A 152 -2.41 8.96 -14.64
N HIS A 153 -3.10 7.81 -14.63
CA HIS A 153 -4.54 7.76 -14.79
C HIS A 153 -5.25 8.54 -13.67
N LEU A 154 -4.89 8.30 -12.40
CA LEU A 154 -5.46 9.03 -11.26
C LEU A 154 -5.21 10.54 -11.35
N VAL A 155 -4.01 10.95 -11.77
CA VAL A 155 -3.67 12.36 -12.01
C VAL A 155 -4.61 12.99 -13.06
N ALA A 156 -4.81 12.30 -14.19
CA ALA A 156 -5.69 12.77 -15.25
C ALA A 156 -7.15 12.84 -14.80
N SER A 157 -7.66 11.81 -14.13
CA SER A 157 -9.04 11.73 -13.63
C SER A 157 -9.36 12.84 -12.63
N ALA A 158 -8.40 13.20 -11.77
CA ALA A 158 -8.54 14.30 -10.81
C ALA A 158 -8.32 15.70 -11.42
N THR A 159 -8.09 15.80 -12.73
CA THR A 159 -7.72 17.07 -13.40
C THR A 159 -6.55 17.78 -12.70
N ALA A 160 -5.62 16.99 -12.18
CA ALA A 160 -4.39 17.44 -11.51
C ALA A 160 -3.21 17.42 -12.48
N THR A 161 -2.06 17.91 -12.02
CA THR A 161 -0.77 17.78 -12.71
C THR A 161 0.16 16.93 -11.88
N ALA A 162 1.20 16.37 -12.47
CA ALA A 162 2.21 15.63 -11.71
C ALA A 162 2.80 16.49 -10.57
N ARG A 163 3.07 17.76 -10.81
CA ARG A 163 3.61 18.70 -9.80
C ARG A 163 2.65 19.00 -8.64
N SER A 164 1.34 18.95 -8.88
CA SER A 164 0.30 19.17 -7.88
C SER A 164 -0.24 17.83 -7.30
N THR A 165 0.47 16.74 -7.54
CA THR A 165 0.13 15.39 -7.01
C THR A 165 1.22 14.92 -6.07
N LEU A 166 0.79 14.44 -4.90
CA LEU A 166 1.64 13.78 -3.92
C LEU A 166 1.30 12.28 -3.88
N MET A 167 2.28 11.42 -4.12
CA MET A 167 2.19 9.98 -3.80
C MET A 167 2.69 9.77 -2.38
N VAL A 168 1.87 9.17 -1.53
CA VAL A 168 2.22 8.79 -0.16
C VAL A 168 2.33 7.27 -0.11
N GLY A 169 3.46 6.75 0.31
CA GLY A 169 3.72 5.32 0.41
C GLY A 169 4.84 5.02 1.39
N ASP A 170 5.06 3.76 1.72
CA ASP A 170 6.08 3.36 2.70
C ASP A 170 7.24 2.57 2.10
N SER A 171 7.25 2.34 0.77
CA SER A 171 8.20 1.43 0.15
C SER A 171 8.96 2.02 -1.04
N ALA A 172 10.06 1.35 -1.44
CA ALA A 172 10.79 1.66 -2.66
C ALA A 172 9.90 1.59 -3.91
N ILE A 173 8.84 0.76 -3.87
CA ILE A 173 7.90 0.61 -5.00
C ILE A 173 7.11 1.90 -5.17
N ASP A 174 6.63 2.51 -4.09
CA ASP A 174 5.89 3.79 -4.13
C ASP A 174 6.78 4.92 -4.62
N TRP A 175 8.00 4.99 -4.08
CA TRP A 175 9.00 5.96 -4.51
C TRP A 175 9.30 5.85 -6.01
N ARG A 176 9.56 4.63 -6.53
CA ARG A 176 9.79 4.40 -7.96
C ARG A 176 8.57 4.77 -8.81
N THR A 177 7.37 4.46 -8.34
CA THR A 177 6.12 4.80 -9.03
C THR A 177 5.98 6.32 -9.16
N ALA A 178 6.18 7.05 -8.06
CA ALA A 178 6.12 8.52 -8.05
C ALA A 178 7.16 9.13 -9.00
N ARG A 179 8.41 8.66 -8.93
CA ARG A 179 9.51 9.11 -9.80
C ARG A 179 9.19 8.85 -11.28
N ALA A 180 8.72 7.66 -11.62
CA ALA A 180 8.37 7.30 -13.00
C ALA A 180 7.17 8.09 -13.52
N ALA A 181 6.24 8.48 -12.65
CA ALA A 181 5.10 9.33 -12.99
C ALA A 181 5.44 10.83 -13.04
N GLY A 182 6.57 11.25 -12.44
CA GLY A 182 6.98 12.64 -12.29
C GLY A 182 6.21 13.40 -11.21
N THR A 183 5.57 12.68 -10.26
CA THR A 183 4.86 13.27 -9.11
C THR A 183 5.80 13.51 -7.94
N GLN A 184 5.35 14.30 -6.96
CA GLN A 184 6.03 14.41 -5.68
C GLN A 184 5.77 13.15 -4.84
N VAL A 185 6.68 12.85 -3.92
CA VAL A 185 6.56 11.68 -3.03
C VAL A 185 6.73 12.06 -1.56
N CYS A 186 5.98 11.40 -0.71
CA CYS A 186 6.11 11.42 0.74
C CYS A 186 6.21 9.98 1.26
N LEU A 187 7.29 9.65 1.93
CA LEU A 187 7.60 8.30 2.40
C LEU A 187 7.26 8.17 3.89
N ALA A 188 6.38 7.23 4.19
CA ALA A 188 5.91 6.92 5.53
C ALA A 188 6.91 6.02 6.26
N ARG A 189 7.78 6.61 7.08
CA ARG A 189 8.77 5.87 7.88
C ARG A 189 8.13 4.91 8.89
N TYR A 190 6.91 5.18 9.30
CA TYR A 190 6.15 4.32 10.22
C TYR A 190 5.67 3.02 9.57
N GLY A 191 5.69 2.94 8.23
CA GLY A 191 5.27 1.76 7.49
C GLY A 191 6.29 0.63 7.54
N PHE A 192 5.80 -0.60 7.41
CA PHE A 192 6.64 -1.80 7.50
C PHE A 192 7.46 -2.08 6.22
N GLY A 193 7.18 -1.40 5.11
CA GLY A 193 7.95 -1.45 3.86
C GLY A 193 9.12 -0.46 3.80
N PHE A 194 9.24 0.48 4.78
CA PHE A 194 10.20 1.58 4.73
C PHE A 194 11.66 1.13 4.64
N GLY A 195 11.99 -0.02 5.21
CA GLY A 195 13.34 -0.60 5.09
C GLY A 195 13.81 -0.87 3.67
N SER A 196 12.90 -0.90 2.69
CA SER A 196 13.24 -1.07 1.26
C SER A 196 13.62 0.23 0.56
N VAL A 197 13.37 1.40 1.16
CA VAL A 197 13.58 2.72 0.55
C VAL A 197 15.07 3.00 0.40
N PRO A 198 15.54 3.36 -0.82
CA PRO A 198 16.94 3.68 -1.06
C PRO A 198 17.24 5.12 -0.59
N LEU A 199 17.44 5.31 0.71
CA LEU A 199 17.62 6.63 1.34
C LEU A 199 18.72 7.49 0.71
N HIS A 200 19.73 6.87 0.14
CA HIS A 200 20.84 7.56 -0.54
C HIS A 200 20.50 8.07 -1.95
N GLU A 201 19.37 7.65 -2.52
CA GLU A 201 18.88 8.09 -3.83
C GLU A 201 17.78 9.15 -3.73
N LEU A 202 17.33 9.49 -2.50
CA LEU A 202 16.28 10.47 -2.30
C LEU A 202 16.73 11.85 -2.77
N ALA A 203 15.85 12.53 -3.51
CA ALA A 203 16.05 13.91 -3.91
C ALA A 203 15.70 14.86 -2.75
N SER A 204 16.16 16.11 -2.85
CA SER A 204 15.93 17.12 -1.81
C SER A 204 14.46 17.50 -1.59
N ASP A 205 13.60 17.20 -2.56
CA ASP A 205 12.16 17.42 -2.52
C ASP A 205 11.35 16.16 -2.15
N ASP A 206 12.00 14.99 -2.01
CA ASP A 206 11.39 13.80 -1.45
C ASP A 206 11.17 13.99 0.05
N ARG A 207 9.97 13.75 0.52
CA ARG A 207 9.60 13.94 1.92
C ARG A 207 9.60 12.63 2.67
N VAL A 208 9.96 12.66 3.94
CA VAL A 208 9.88 11.50 4.85
C VAL A 208 9.17 11.96 6.12
N ILE A 209 8.15 11.22 6.52
CA ILE A 209 7.36 11.50 7.72
C ILE A 209 7.42 10.33 8.70
N ALA A 210 7.43 10.63 9.98
CA ALA A 210 7.46 9.64 11.06
C ALA A 210 6.05 9.29 11.59
N ALA A 211 5.05 10.13 11.30
CA ALA A 211 3.67 9.91 11.71
C ALA A 211 2.69 10.49 10.67
N PRO A 212 1.46 9.93 10.55
CA PRO A 212 0.44 10.44 9.64
C PRO A 212 0.13 11.94 9.82
N ALA A 213 0.17 12.44 11.05
CA ALA A 213 -0.15 13.84 11.35
C ALA A 213 0.75 14.85 10.63
N GLU A 214 2.00 14.49 10.32
CA GLU A 214 2.94 15.36 9.61
C GLU A 214 2.50 15.64 8.15
N LEU A 215 1.59 14.85 7.58
CA LEU A 215 0.98 15.15 6.27
C LEU A 215 0.19 16.47 6.28
N LEU A 216 -0.25 16.94 7.43
CA LEU A 216 -1.01 18.18 7.56
C LEU A 216 -0.14 19.44 7.44
N GLU A 217 1.18 19.27 7.55
CA GLU A 217 2.18 20.35 7.49
C GLU A 217 2.72 20.56 6.07
N LEU A 218 2.34 19.69 5.10
CA LEU A 218 2.82 19.69 3.73
C LEU A 218 2.09 20.65 2.79
#